data_feffb816bc3dc694e4d1b3b3a0200a75
#
_entry.id   feffb816bc3dc694e4d1b3b3a0200a75
#
_cell.length_a   1.000
_cell.length_b   1.000
_cell.length_c   1.000
_cell.angle_alpha   90.00
_cell.angle_beta   90.00
_cell.angle_gamma   90.00
#
_symmetry.space_group_name_H-M   'P 1'
#
loop_
_entity.id
_entity.type
_entity.pdbx_description
1 polymer ?
#
loop_
_entity_poly.entity_id
_entity_poly.type
_entity_poly.pdbx_seq_one_letter_code
_entity_poly.pdbx_strand_id
1 'polypeptide(L)'
;MKARLATLLVSVVLGLTLLNVIFYLRQSSMVFHPDPRITSVPEDWGMRYTPVSLNTEDGVRISGWYIPAAGAQRTVLFFHGNAGNISHRRTSIALFNKLGLNVFIIDYRGYGGSEGRPNETGLYYDGLAAWRYLTEDRAEAPENIVLFGRSLGGAVAAHIAMQKSAGATILESTFSSAAAMGRVVMPLLAPVLLMRYRFDTLAKVRSICSPLMVIHSSGDDIIPFQQGREIYQAAREPKVFLELTGDHNSGVIQNMAVYTEELRKFLTDKTMTSRCHGAG
;
A
#
# COMPACT_ATOMS: atom_id res chain seq x y z
N MET A 1 -38.08 38.76 7.96
CA MET A 1 -37.90 37.37 7.52
C MET A 1 -36.66 37.19 6.64
N LYS A 2 -36.47 37.91 5.52
CA LYS A 2 -35.32 37.83 4.62
C LYS A 2 -33.96 38.02 5.28
N ALA A 3 -33.79 39.04 6.15
CA ALA A 3 -32.52 39.30 6.86
C ALA A 3 -32.13 38.17 7.80
N ARG A 4 -33.05 37.58 8.57
CA ARG A 4 -32.78 36.45 9.45
C ARG A 4 -32.38 35.20 8.66
N LEU A 5 -33.01 34.92 7.50
CA LEU A 5 -32.66 33.83 6.63
C LEU A 5 -31.25 34.00 6.02
N ALA A 6 -30.92 35.24 5.60
CA ALA A 6 -29.57 35.57 5.11
C ALA A 6 -28.51 35.36 6.21
N THR A 7 -28.76 35.83 7.45
CA THR A 7 -27.85 35.63 8.57
C THR A 7 -27.65 34.13 8.86
N LEU A 8 -28.73 33.33 8.87
CA LEU A 8 -28.64 31.88 9.07
C LEU A 8 -27.79 31.22 7.98
N LEU A 9 -28.04 31.55 6.70
CA LEU A 9 -27.28 30.99 5.58
C LEU A 9 -25.79 31.34 5.69
N VAL A 10 -25.44 32.59 5.97
CA VAL A 10 -24.06 33.03 6.19
C VAL A 10 -23.42 32.27 7.35
N SER A 11 -24.12 32.07 8.46
CA SER A 11 -23.61 31.33 9.61
C SER A 11 -23.34 29.87 9.28
N VAL A 12 -24.22 29.22 8.50
CA VAL A 12 -24.03 27.83 8.05
C VAL A 12 -22.83 27.73 7.12
N VAL A 13 -22.69 28.63 6.14
CA VAL A 13 -21.54 28.64 5.22
C VAL A 13 -20.24 28.84 5.98
N LEU A 14 -20.19 29.80 6.91
CA LEU A 14 -18.99 30.05 7.74
C LEU A 14 -18.65 28.78 8.58
N GLY A 15 -19.65 28.16 9.19
CA GLY A 15 -19.47 26.94 9.98
C GLY A 15 -18.92 25.77 9.14
N LEU A 16 -19.49 25.53 7.96
CA LEU A 16 -19.00 24.50 7.03
C LEU A 16 -17.60 24.82 6.51
N THR A 17 -17.30 26.07 6.23
CA THR A 17 -15.95 26.49 5.81
C THR A 17 -14.94 26.23 6.92
N LEU A 18 -15.22 26.64 8.14
CA LEU A 18 -14.35 26.42 9.30
C LEU A 18 -14.14 24.91 9.54
N LEU A 19 -15.21 24.11 9.48
CA LEU A 19 -15.13 22.65 9.60
C LEU A 19 -14.19 22.07 8.55
N ASN A 20 -14.33 22.48 7.28
CA ASN A 20 -13.49 22.00 6.19
C ASN A 20 -12.02 22.42 6.35
N VAL A 21 -11.75 23.66 6.81
CA VAL A 21 -10.37 24.08 7.08
C VAL A 21 -9.74 23.23 8.19
N ILE A 22 -10.43 23.02 9.30
CA ILE A 22 -9.94 22.19 10.41
C ILE A 22 -9.71 20.75 9.92
N PHE A 23 -10.68 20.16 9.24
CA PHE A 23 -10.59 18.81 8.70
C PHE A 23 -9.40 18.68 7.74
N TYR A 24 -9.25 19.60 6.78
CA TYR A 24 -8.17 19.59 5.81
C TYR A 24 -6.77 19.65 6.47
N LEU A 25 -6.61 20.50 7.48
CA LEU A 25 -5.36 20.64 8.22
C LEU A 25 -5.05 19.41 9.09
N ARG A 26 -6.08 18.71 9.59
CA ARG A 26 -5.94 17.56 10.46
C ARG A 26 -5.89 16.21 9.72
N GLN A 27 -6.17 16.17 8.42
CA GLN A 27 -6.24 14.90 7.68
C GLN A 27 -4.98 14.06 7.80
N SER A 28 -3.78 14.66 7.80
CA SER A 28 -2.53 13.89 7.93
C SER A 28 -2.49 13.08 9.23
N SER A 29 -2.88 13.67 10.35
CA SER A 29 -2.91 12.98 11.65
C SER A 29 -4.07 11.98 11.78
N MET A 30 -5.09 12.10 10.94
CA MET A 30 -6.21 11.14 10.88
C MET A 30 -5.91 9.94 9.98
N VAL A 31 -5.10 10.17 8.94
CA VAL A 31 -4.80 9.16 7.93
C VAL A 31 -3.54 8.38 8.27
N PHE A 32 -2.49 9.00 8.78
CA PHE A 32 -1.20 8.36 9.00
C PHE A 32 -0.93 8.15 10.50
N HIS A 33 -0.52 6.92 10.85
CA HIS A 33 -0.25 6.50 12.22
C HIS A 33 1.17 5.92 12.36
N PRO A 34 2.22 6.73 12.12
CA PRO A 34 3.59 6.27 12.22
C PRO A 34 4.02 6.01 13.65
N ASP A 35 4.82 4.97 13.88
CA ASP A 35 5.64 4.80 15.08
C ASP A 35 7.12 5.00 14.69
N PRO A 36 7.83 5.98 15.27
CA PRO A 36 9.23 6.21 14.95
C PRO A 36 10.18 5.17 15.62
N ARG A 37 9.67 4.35 16.54
CA ARG A 37 10.51 3.42 17.31
C ARG A 37 10.62 2.08 16.60
N ILE A 38 11.83 1.71 16.19
CA ILE A 38 12.16 0.35 15.76
C ILE A 38 12.27 -0.52 16.99
N THR A 39 11.40 -1.52 17.13
CA THR A 39 11.30 -2.39 18.30
C THR A 39 12.08 -3.69 18.15
N SER A 40 12.38 -4.11 16.95
CA SER A 40 13.15 -5.30 16.62
C SER A 40 13.68 -5.21 15.19
N VAL A 41 14.72 -5.98 14.88
CA VAL A 41 15.33 -6.07 13.55
C VAL A 41 15.33 -7.52 13.06
N PRO A 42 15.53 -7.78 11.75
CA PRO A 42 15.50 -9.14 11.22
C PRO A 42 16.48 -10.12 11.89
N GLU A 43 17.60 -9.66 12.41
CA GLU A 43 18.54 -10.50 13.18
C GLU A 43 17.92 -11.07 14.47
N ASP A 44 17.07 -10.30 15.14
CA ASP A 44 16.33 -10.78 16.33
C ASP A 44 15.37 -11.93 15.98
N TRP A 45 15.07 -12.10 14.70
CA TRP A 45 14.20 -13.14 14.15
C TRP A 45 14.98 -14.28 13.48
N GLY A 46 16.31 -14.25 13.57
CA GLY A 46 17.20 -15.23 12.94
C GLY A 46 17.38 -15.05 11.43
N MET A 47 17.09 -13.88 10.89
CA MET A 47 17.23 -13.57 9.47
C MET A 47 18.37 -12.58 9.25
N ARG A 48 19.22 -12.84 8.25
CA ARG A 48 20.21 -11.85 7.79
C ARG A 48 19.51 -10.73 7.06
N TYR A 49 20.00 -9.51 7.19
CA TYR A 49 19.51 -8.37 6.44
C TYR A 49 20.63 -7.34 6.19
N THR A 50 20.36 -6.42 5.29
CA THR A 50 21.18 -5.22 5.05
C THR A 50 20.30 -4.02 5.31
N PRO A 51 20.64 -3.13 6.25
CA PRO A 51 19.96 -1.84 6.38
C PRO A 51 20.23 -0.99 5.15
N VAL A 52 19.20 -0.34 4.63
CA VAL A 52 19.26 0.48 3.42
C VAL A 52 18.79 1.89 3.76
N SER A 53 19.52 2.90 3.29
CA SER A 53 19.11 4.30 3.37
C SER A 53 19.02 4.85 1.96
N LEU A 54 17.90 5.47 1.61
CA LEU A 54 17.61 6.01 0.28
C LEU A 54 17.30 7.49 0.36
N ASN A 55 17.69 8.24 -0.67
CA ASN A 55 17.20 9.60 -0.87
C ASN A 55 16.11 9.61 -1.93
N THR A 56 14.98 10.18 -1.60
CA THR A 56 13.86 10.37 -2.53
C THR A 56 14.15 11.53 -3.49
N GLU A 57 13.36 11.64 -4.57
CA GLU A 57 13.51 12.71 -5.57
C GLU A 57 13.36 14.11 -4.96
N ASP A 58 12.54 14.25 -3.94
CA ASP A 58 12.31 15.50 -3.20
C ASP A 58 13.24 15.66 -1.97
N GLY A 59 14.32 14.86 -1.89
CA GLY A 59 15.43 15.01 -0.94
C GLY A 59 15.16 14.49 0.46
N VAL A 60 14.11 13.71 0.68
CA VAL A 60 13.82 13.07 1.98
C VAL A 60 14.61 11.78 2.09
N ARG A 61 15.27 11.56 3.24
CA ARG A 61 15.98 10.31 3.53
C ARG A 61 15.00 9.31 4.15
N ILE A 62 14.88 8.14 3.54
CA ILE A 62 14.06 7.02 4.03
C ILE A 62 14.92 5.79 4.33
N SER A 63 14.43 4.97 5.25
CA SER A 63 15.09 3.74 5.72
C SER A 63 14.37 2.49 5.22
N GLY A 64 15.07 1.40 5.06
CA GLY A 64 14.51 0.11 4.70
C GLY A 64 15.43 -1.05 5.06
N TRP A 65 14.94 -2.26 4.85
CA TRP A 65 15.68 -3.49 5.05
C TRP A 65 15.64 -4.36 3.80
N TYR A 66 16.79 -4.80 3.36
CA TYR A 66 16.90 -5.85 2.35
C TYR A 66 17.22 -7.18 3.05
N ILE A 67 16.32 -8.14 2.97
CA ILE A 67 16.40 -9.45 3.62
C ILE A 67 16.53 -10.52 2.52
N PRO A 68 17.75 -11.09 2.33
CA PRO A 68 17.95 -12.11 1.30
C PRO A 68 17.33 -13.45 1.71
N ALA A 69 16.88 -14.23 0.73
CA ALA A 69 16.55 -15.64 0.88
C ALA A 69 17.52 -16.51 0.08
N ALA A 70 17.83 -17.70 0.59
CA ALA A 70 18.76 -18.61 -0.08
C ALA A 70 18.22 -19.04 -1.47
N GLY A 71 19.03 -18.83 -2.51
CA GLY A 71 18.67 -19.22 -3.88
C GLY A 71 17.56 -18.38 -4.53
N ALA A 72 17.13 -17.30 -3.90
CA ALA A 72 16.05 -16.45 -4.41
C ALA A 72 16.43 -15.82 -5.76
N GLN A 73 15.50 -15.91 -6.71
CA GLN A 73 15.59 -15.27 -8.03
C GLN A 73 14.70 -14.03 -8.14
N ARG A 74 13.81 -13.80 -7.16
CA ARG A 74 12.83 -12.71 -7.18
C ARG A 74 12.86 -11.96 -5.85
N THR A 75 12.53 -10.68 -5.90
CA THR A 75 12.47 -9.79 -4.73
C THR A 75 11.06 -9.22 -4.58
N VAL A 76 10.50 -9.34 -3.38
CA VAL A 76 9.29 -8.62 -2.99
C VAL A 76 9.67 -7.22 -2.56
N LEU A 77 9.20 -6.22 -3.29
CA LEU A 77 9.20 -4.82 -2.83
C LEU A 77 7.93 -4.58 -2.02
N PHE A 78 8.09 -4.51 -0.71
CA PHE A 78 7.00 -4.53 0.25
C PHE A 78 6.64 -3.13 0.76
N PHE A 79 5.42 -2.71 0.48
CA PHE A 79 4.78 -1.50 0.98
C PHE A 79 3.83 -1.85 2.12
N HIS A 80 4.20 -1.51 3.35
CA HIS A 80 3.47 -1.90 4.55
C HIS A 80 2.18 -1.09 4.78
N GLY A 81 1.32 -1.59 5.66
CA GLY A 81 0.09 -0.92 6.07
C GLY A 81 0.35 0.29 6.97
N ASN A 82 -0.68 1.09 7.18
CA ASN A 82 -0.63 2.41 7.78
C ASN A 82 0.02 2.49 9.17
N ALA A 83 -0.38 1.64 10.11
CA ALA A 83 0.07 1.76 11.51
C ALA A 83 1.45 1.13 11.76
N GLY A 84 2.23 1.73 12.66
CA GLY A 84 3.53 1.21 13.11
C GLY A 84 4.66 1.52 12.15
N ASN A 85 5.57 0.56 11.91
CA ASN A 85 6.72 0.64 11.02
C ASN A 85 7.16 -0.76 10.55
N ILE A 86 8.29 -0.88 9.88
CA ILE A 86 8.78 -2.15 9.32
C ILE A 86 9.09 -3.21 10.39
N SER A 87 9.44 -2.82 11.64
CA SER A 87 9.72 -3.77 12.72
C SER A 87 8.49 -4.57 13.18
N HIS A 88 7.29 -4.12 12.83
CA HIS A 88 6.03 -4.81 13.10
C HIS A 88 5.60 -5.77 11.98
N ARG A 89 6.46 -6.02 10.97
CA ARG A 89 6.09 -6.80 9.76
C ARG A 89 6.75 -8.19 9.71
N ARG A 90 7.26 -8.68 10.84
CA ARG A 90 7.95 -9.97 10.97
C ARG A 90 7.22 -11.11 10.25
N THR A 91 5.92 -11.27 10.50
CA THR A 91 5.14 -12.40 9.95
C THR A 91 5.14 -12.41 8.42
N SER A 92 4.88 -11.27 7.79
CA SER A 92 4.85 -11.14 6.32
C SER A 92 6.27 -11.28 5.74
N ILE A 93 7.28 -10.68 6.36
CA ILE A 93 8.68 -10.79 5.94
C ILE A 93 9.13 -12.26 6.00
N ALA A 94 8.88 -12.95 7.11
CA ALA A 94 9.24 -14.35 7.29
C ALA A 94 8.51 -15.26 6.29
N LEU A 95 7.25 -14.98 5.98
CA LEU A 95 6.49 -15.73 5.00
C LEU A 95 7.11 -15.64 3.60
N PHE A 96 7.38 -14.43 3.10
CA PHE A 96 7.99 -14.25 1.79
C PHE A 96 9.38 -14.86 1.71
N ASN A 97 10.18 -14.68 2.77
CA ASN A 97 11.53 -15.29 2.84
C ASN A 97 11.45 -16.82 2.83
N LYS A 98 10.49 -17.43 3.55
CA LYS A 98 10.23 -18.89 3.52
C LYS A 98 9.73 -19.38 2.15
N LEU A 99 9.06 -18.51 1.37
CA LEU A 99 8.68 -18.81 -0.01
C LEU A 99 9.85 -18.72 -1.00
N GLY A 100 11.07 -18.43 -0.53
CA GLY A 100 12.27 -18.30 -1.36
C GLY A 100 12.36 -16.96 -2.09
N LEU A 101 11.77 -15.90 -1.54
CA LEU A 101 11.82 -14.56 -2.10
C LEU A 101 12.69 -13.67 -1.22
N ASN A 102 13.58 -12.87 -1.84
CA ASN A 102 14.15 -11.75 -1.14
C ASN A 102 13.04 -10.77 -0.75
N VAL A 103 13.22 -10.03 0.33
CA VAL A 103 12.29 -8.98 0.75
C VAL A 103 13.02 -7.66 0.86
N PHE A 104 12.55 -6.67 0.14
CA PHE A 104 12.93 -5.29 0.36
C PHE A 104 11.73 -4.52 0.89
N ILE A 105 11.81 -4.07 2.13
CA ILE A 105 10.75 -3.31 2.80
C ILE A 105 11.29 -1.95 3.23
N ILE A 106 10.51 -0.90 3.05
CA ILE A 106 10.87 0.48 3.44
C ILE A 106 9.92 1.00 4.50
N ASP A 107 10.43 1.83 5.39
CA ASP A 107 9.62 2.78 6.15
C ASP A 107 9.33 4.00 5.29
N TYR A 108 8.07 4.38 5.15
CA TYR A 108 7.72 5.64 4.50
C TYR A 108 8.24 6.82 5.31
N ARG A 109 8.36 7.96 4.66
CA ARG A 109 8.70 9.22 5.35
C ARG A 109 7.87 9.43 6.61
N GLY A 110 8.54 9.73 7.71
CA GLY A 110 7.95 9.91 9.03
C GLY A 110 7.64 8.62 9.79
N TYR A 111 7.86 7.43 9.21
CA TYR A 111 7.74 6.13 9.86
C TYR A 111 9.12 5.60 10.23
N GLY A 112 9.19 4.85 11.34
CA GLY A 112 10.42 4.18 11.78
C GLY A 112 11.65 5.07 11.75
N GLY A 113 12.70 4.66 11.02
CA GLY A 113 13.94 5.40 10.86
C GLY A 113 13.94 6.46 9.75
N SER A 114 12.81 6.68 9.06
CA SER A 114 12.70 7.61 7.94
C SER A 114 12.42 9.04 8.38
N GLU A 115 13.02 9.99 7.68
CA GLU A 115 12.81 11.43 7.92
C GLU A 115 11.49 11.93 7.31
N GLY A 116 11.20 13.21 7.50
CA GLY A 116 10.09 13.91 6.88
C GLY A 116 8.73 13.70 7.55
N ARG A 117 7.66 13.94 6.80
CA ARG A 117 6.27 13.79 7.26
C ARG A 117 5.43 13.11 6.18
N PRO A 118 4.57 12.15 6.55
CA PRO A 118 3.81 11.38 5.57
C PRO A 118 2.76 12.25 4.86
N ASN A 119 2.68 12.06 3.56
CA ASN A 119 1.63 12.58 2.69
C ASN A 119 1.58 11.72 1.42
N GLU A 120 0.48 11.76 0.68
CA GLU A 120 0.25 10.88 -0.47
C GLU A 120 1.37 10.94 -1.52
N THR A 121 1.72 12.14 -2.01
CA THR A 121 2.76 12.32 -3.03
C THR A 121 4.12 11.86 -2.50
N GLY A 122 4.41 12.14 -1.24
CA GLY A 122 5.63 11.71 -0.58
C GLY A 122 5.77 10.20 -0.52
N LEU A 123 4.71 9.47 -0.14
CA LEU A 123 4.73 8.01 -0.14
C LEU A 123 4.99 7.42 -1.54
N TYR A 124 4.54 8.11 -2.60
CA TYR A 124 4.83 7.71 -3.97
C TYR A 124 6.31 7.92 -4.33
N TYR A 125 6.92 9.03 -3.91
CA TYR A 125 8.36 9.26 -4.06
C TYR A 125 9.18 8.23 -3.28
N ASP A 126 8.74 7.86 -2.07
CA ASP A 126 9.37 6.80 -1.26
C ASP A 126 9.36 5.47 -2.00
N GLY A 127 8.19 5.09 -2.57
CA GLY A 127 8.05 3.87 -3.37
C GLY A 127 8.89 3.88 -4.64
N LEU A 128 8.99 5.02 -5.34
CA LEU A 128 9.83 5.16 -6.53
C LEU A 128 11.33 5.10 -6.19
N ALA A 129 11.75 5.65 -5.05
CA ALA A 129 13.13 5.52 -4.59
C ALA A 129 13.48 4.05 -4.29
N ALA A 130 12.56 3.32 -3.66
CA ALA A 130 12.72 1.89 -3.40
C ALA A 130 12.77 1.06 -4.69
N TRP A 131 11.94 1.38 -5.68
CA TRP A 131 12.01 0.75 -7.00
C TRP A 131 13.36 1.00 -7.67
N ARG A 132 13.85 2.25 -7.71
CA ARG A 132 15.16 2.60 -8.29
C ARG A 132 16.30 1.85 -7.61
N TYR A 133 16.29 1.77 -6.30
CA TYR A 133 17.30 0.99 -5.57
C TYR A 133 17.37 -0.47 -6.07
N LEU A 134 16.24 -1.14 -6.26
CA LEU A 134 16.27 -2.50 -6.78
C LEU A 134 16.76 -2.57 -8.24
N THR A 135 16.29 -1.68 -9.10
CA THR A 135 16.58 -1.74 -10.55
C THR A 135 17.92 -1.12 -10.95
N GLU A 136 18.37 -0.08 -10.25
CA GLU A 136 19.59 0.66 -10.61
C GLU A 136 20.77 0.26 -9.72
N ASP A 137 20.62 0.31 -8.38
CA ASP A 137 21.73 0.02 -7.46
C ASP A 137 21.98 -1.49 -7.32
N ARG A 138 20.92 -2.30 -7.31
CA ARG A 138 21.04 -3.76 -7.22
C ARG A 138 21.00 -4.44 -8.59
N ALA A 139 20.72 -3.70 -9.66
CA ALA A 139 20.60 -4.19 -11.02
C ALA A 139 19.65 -5.40 -11.17
N GLU A 140 18.57 -5.43 -10.38
CA GLU A 140 17.55 -6.47 -10.48
C GLU A 140 16.66 -6.20 -11.70
N ALA A 141 16.44 -7.21 -12.51
CA ALA A 141 15.54 -7.10 -13.65
C ALA A 141 14.09 -6.85 -13.19
N PRO A 142 13.36 -5.89 -13.78
CA PRO A 142 12.00 -5.53 -13.39
C PRO A 142 11.04 -6.72 -13.28
N GLU A 143 11.17 -7.71 -14.17
CA GLU A 143 10.37 -8.95 -14.18
C GLU A 143 10.61 -9.85 -12.96
N ASN A 144 11.71 -9.65 -12.24
CA ASN A 144 12.02 -10.36 -11.01
C ASN A 144 11.51 -9.63 -9.76
N ILE A 145 10.94 -8.44 -9.90
CA ILE A 145 10.39 -7.67 -8.79
C ILE A 145 8.88 -7.94 -8.66
N VAL A 146 8.47 -8.30 -7.45
CA VAL A 146 7.07 -8.45 -7.05
C VAL A 146 6.68 -7.26 -6.20
N LEU A 147 5.78 -6.42 -6.67
CA LEU A 147 5.23 -5.34 -5.86
C LEU A 147 4.17 -5.91 -4.93
N PHE A 148 4.37 -5.77 -3.63
CA PHE A 148 3.40 -6.17 -2.63
C PHE A 148 2.98 -4.98 -1.79
N GLY A 149 1.69 -4.74 -1.68
CA GLY A 149 1.15 -3.66 -0.84
C GLY A 149 -0.03 -4.10 0.00
N ARG A 150 0.06 -3.82 1.31
CA ARG A 150 -1.01 -4.12 2.26
C ARG A 150 -1.69 -2.84 2.74
N SER A 151 -3.03 -2.82 2.75
CA SER A 151 -3.83 -1.70 3.24
C SER A 151 -3.41 -0.38 2.56
N LEU A 152 -2.92 0.63 3.28
CA LEU A 152 -2.33 1.85 2.72
C LEU A 152 -1.24 1.56 1.68
N GLY A 153 -0.40 0.57 1.96
CA GLY A 153 0.66 0.15 1.05
C GLY A 153 0.17 -0.38 -0.29
N GLY A 154 -1.06 -0.89 -0.36
CA GLY A 154 -1.69 -1.29 -1.62
C GLY A 154 -1.91 -0.12 -2.57
N ALA A 155 -2.27 1.06 -2.05
CA ALA A 155 -2.39 2.27 -2.86
C ALA A 155 -1.03 2.77 -3.38
N VAL A 156 0.05 2.57 -2.61
CA VAL A 156 1.43 2.85 -3.03
C VAL A 156 1.88 1.83 -4.08
N ALA A 157 1.72 0.53 -3.83
CA ALA A 157 2.05 -0.53 -4.77
C ALA A 157 1.34 -0.33 -6.13
N ALA A 158 0.05 0.00 -6.12
CA ALA A 158 -0.72 0.28 -7.33
C ALA A 158 -0.18 1.50 -8.08
N HIS A 159 0.31 2.53 -7.37
CA HIS A 159 0.92 3.70 -8.00
C HIS A 159 2.24 3.35 -8.70
N ILE A 160 3.08 2.55 -8.08
CA ILE A 160 4.33 2.10 -8.68
C ILE A 160 4.05 1.15 -9.87
N ALA A 161 3.14 0.18 -9.70
CA ALA A 161 2.77 -0.78 -10.73
C ALA A 161 2.16 -0.15 -11.98
N MET A 162 1.45 0.98 -11.84
CA MET A 162 0.92 1.75 -12.97
C MET A 162 2.04 2.37 -13.83
N GLN A 163 3.19 2.69 -13.23
CA GLN A 163 4.31 3.38 -13.88
C GLN A 163 5.44 2.44 -14.29
N LYS A 164 5.54 1.28 -13.65
CA LYS A 164 6.66 0.34 -13.76
C LYS A 164 6.18 -1.06 -14.10
N SER A 165 6.86 -1.70 -15.01
CA SER A 165 6.54 -3.07 -15.46
C SER A 165 7.18 -4.09 -14.52
N ALA A 166 6.57 -4.33 -13.35
CA ALA A 166 7.01 -5.36 -12.42
C ALA A 166 6.62 -6.78 -12.91
N GLY A 167 7.29 -7.80 -12.39
CA GLY A 167 6.96 -9.20 -12.68
C GLY A 167 5.60 -9.64 -12.17
N ALA A 168 5.14 -9.06 -11.06
CA ALA A 168 3.80 -9.27 -10.52
C ALA A 168 3.44 -8.13 -9.54
N THR A 169 2.13 -7.94 -9.30
CA THR A 169 1.61 -7.02 -8.29
C THR A 169 0.62 -7.74 -7.40
N ILE A 170 0.74 -7.56 -6.09
CA ILE A 170 -0.14 -8.17 -5.08
C ILE A 170 -0.69 -7.04 -4.20
N LEU A 171 -2.00 -6.94 -4.15
CA LEU A 171 -2.73 -5.95 -3.35
C LEU A 171 -3.54 -6.66 -2.27
N GLU A 172 -3.12 -6.52 -1.01
CA GLU A 172 -3.74 -7.18 0.13
C GLU A 172 -4.54 -6.20 0.99
N SER A 173 -5.82 -6.51 1.23
CA SER A 173 -6.72 -5.76 2.13
C SER A 173 -6.61 -4.25 1.92
N THR A 174 -6.64 -3.81 0.66
CA THR A 174 -6.50 -2.39 0.30
C THR A 174 -7.83 -1.78 -0.12
N PHE A 175 -7.91 -0.47 -0.01
CA PHE A 175 -9.13 0.31 -0.30
C PHE A 175 -9.12 0.84 -1.75
N SER A 176 -10.32 1.10 -2.28
CA SER A 176 -10.51 1.61 -3.63
C SER A 176 -10.08 3.08 -3.76
N SER A 177 -10.33 3.91 -2.73
CA SER A 177 -9.84 5.30 -2.65
C SER A 177 -10.00 5.88 -1.24
N ALA A 178 -9.28 6.98 -0.93
CA ALA A 178 -9.49 7.72 0.31
C ALA A 178 -10.93 8.25 0.44
N ALA A 179 -11.55 8.65 -0.67
CA ALA A 179 -12.95 9.08 -0.67
C ALA A 179 -13.92 7.94 -0.32
N ALA A 180 -13.63 6.71 -0.79
CA ALA A 180 -14.41 5.53 -0.42
C ALA A 180 -14.29 5.25 1.09
N MET A 181 -13.08 5.33 1.63
CA MET A 181 -12.85 5.19 3.07
C MET A 181 -13.51 6.30 3.88
N GLY A 182 -13.49 7.55 3.39
CA GLY A 182 -14.20 8.66 4.02
C GLY A 182 -15.69 8.38 4.20
N ARG A 183 -16.33 7.77 3.20
CA ARG A 183 -17.76 7.35 3.29
C ARG A 183 -17.99 6.24 4.31
N VAL A 184 -17.02 5.35 4.53
CA VAL A 184 -17.12 4.30 5.56
C VAL A 184 -16.95 4.90 6.96
N VAL A 185 -15.93 5.73 7.16
CA VAL A 185 -15.58 6.25 8.49
C VAL A 185 -16.49 7.40 8.93
N MET A 186 -16.92 8.25 7.99
CA MET A 186 -17.72 9.46 8.25
C MET A 186 -18.89 9.59 7.26
N PRO A 187 -19.86 8.65 7.23
CA PRO A 187 -20.87 8.58 6.17
C PRO A 187 -21.71 9.85 6.02
N LEU A 188 -22.02 10.53 7.12
CA LEU A 188 -22.83 11.76 7.10
C LEU A 188 -22.03 13.01 6.69
N LEU A 189 -20.75 13.05 6.95
CA LEU A 189 -19.90 14.23 6.71
C LEU A 189 -19.11 14.12 5.41
N ALA A 190 -18.77 12.92 4.95
CA ALA A 190 -17.95 12.70 3.76
C ALA A 190 -18.41 13.50 2.51
N PRO A 191 -19.74 13.66 2.24
CA PRO A 191 -20.19 14.42 1.07
C PRO A 191 -19.84 15.91 1.10
N VAL A 192 -19.60 16.48 2.28
CA VAL A 192 -19.35 17.92 2.46
C VAL A 192 -17.91 18.25 2.89
N LEU A 193 -17.08 17.22 3.13
CA LEU A 193 -15.70 17.37 3.54
C LEU A 193 -14.74 17.38 2.33
N LEU A 194 -13.80 18.32 2.33
CA LEU A 194 -12.76 18.40 1.31
C LEU A 194 -11.64 17.42 1.61
N MET A 195 -11.56 16.37 0.79
CA MET A 195 -10.51 15.37 0.88
C MET A 195 -9.19 15.90 0.32
N ARG A 196 -8.15 15.94 1.13
CA ARG A 196 -6.78 16.29 0.73
C ARG A 196 -6.10 15.15 -0.01
N TYR A 197 -6.32 13.92 0.45
CA TYR A 197 -5.73 12.71 -0.10
C TYR A 197 -6.73 11.98 -0.98
N ARG A 198 -6.24 11.43 -2.07
CA ARG A 198 -7.04 10.67 -3.05
C ARG A 198 -6.80 9.18 -2.93
N PHE A 199 -5.54 8.76 -2.90
CA PHE A 199 -5.12 7.36 -2.90
C PHE A 199 -6.00 6.49 -3.81
N ASP A 200 -6.23 6.95 -5.04
CA ASP A 200 -7.18 6.35 -5.98
C ASP A 200 -6.62 5.06 -6.57
N THR A 201 -6.71 3.98 -5.79
CA THR A 201 -6.27 2.65 -6.19
C THR A 201 -7.10 2.14 -7.36
N LEU A 202 -8.42 2.37 -7.33
CA LEU A 202 -9.36 1.90 -8.35
C LEU A 202 -9.05 2.48 -9.74
N ALA A 203 -8.66 3.74 -9.84
CA ALA A 203 -8.26 4.33 -11.11
C ALA A 203 -6.93 3.74 -11.60
N LYS A 204 -5.96 3.54 -10.68
CA LYS A 204 -4.61 3.08 -11.03
C LYS A 204 -4.57 1.65 -11.53
N VAL A 205 -5.34 0.73 -10.91
CA VAL A 205 -5.30 -0.70 -11.31
C VAL A 205 -5.71 -0.94 -12.75
N ARG A 206 -6.49 -0.05 -13.35
CA ARG A 206 -6.86 -0.10 -14.77
C ARG A 206 -5.68 0.05 -15.74
N SER A 207 -4.56 0.58 -15.25
CA SER A 207 -3.34 0.82 -16.05
C SER A 207 -2.19 -0.12 -15.66
N ILE A 208 -2.39 -1.00 -14.69
CA ILE A 208 -1.38 -2.00 -14.31
C ILE A 208 -1.29 -3.07 -15.39
N CYS A 209 -0.07 -3.33 -15.83
CA CYS A 209 0.22 -4.30 -16.89
C CYS A 209 0.78 -5.62 -16.36
N SER A 210 1.37 -5.62 -15.16
CA SER A 210 1.82 -6.85 -14.52
C SER A 210 0.64 -7.75 -14.12
N PRO A 211 0.82 -9.07 -14.06
CA PRO A 211 -0.12 -9.96 -13.41
C PRO A 211 -0.52 -9.42 -12.03
N LEU A 212 -1.82 -9.40 -11.74
CA LEU A 212 -2.34 -8.81 -10.50
C LEU A 212 -3.03 -9.87 -9.64
N MET A 213 -2.66 -9.94 -8.36
CA MET A 213 -3.41 -10.68 -7.35
C MET A 213 -4.04 -9.69 -6.36
N VAL A 214 -5.34 -9.77 -6.17
CA VAL A 214 -6.05 -9.05 -5.11
C VAL A 214 -6.44 -10.04 -4.03
N ILE A 215 -6.05 -9.75 -2.80
CA ILE A 215 -6.34 -10.57 -1.62
C ILE A 215 -7.18 -9.75 -0.67
N HIS A 216 -8.34 -10.27 -0.23
CA HIS A 216 -9.19 -9.54 0.71
C HIS A 216 -9.99 -10.50 1.59
N SER A 217 -10.13 -10.16 2.87
CA SER A 217 -10.96 -10.94 3.78
C SER A 217 -12.42 -10.52 3.68
N SER A 218 -13.33 -11.49 3.58
CA SER A 218 -14.77 -11.22 3.57
C SER A 218 -15.31 -10.67 4.90
N GLY A 219 -14.57 -10.88 5.99
CA GLY A 219 -14.85 -10.33 7.32
C GLY A 219 -14.02 -9.10 7.70
N ASP A 220 -13.37 -8.42 6.73
CA ASP A 220 -12.55 -7.23 7.00
C ASP A 220 -13.40 -6.12 7.62
N ASP A 221 -13.08 -5.78 8.87
CA ASP A 221 -13.81 -4.83 9.72
C ASP A 221 -13.34 -3.37 9.56
N ILE A 222 -12.25 -3.15 8.80
CA ILE A 222 -11.67 -1.82 8.53
C ILE A 222 -11.98 -1.38 7.10
N ILE A 223 -11.67 -2.23 6.12
CA ILE A 223 -11.86 -1.93 4.70
C ILE A 223 -12.90 -2.89 4.12
N PRO A 224 -14.11 -2.40 3.77
CA PRO A 224 -15.17 -3.25 3.26
C PRO A 224 -14.71 -4.15 2.12
N PHE A 225 -15.02 -5.44 2.21
CA PHE A 225 -14.70 -6.48 1.21
C PHE A 225 -15.06 -6.05 -0.23
N GLN A 226 -16.16 -5.33 -0.37
CA GLN A 226 -16.61 -4.82 -1.66
C GLN A 226 -15.54 -3.95 -2.36
N GLN A 227 -14.71 -3.20 -1.63
CA GLN A 227 -13.65 -2.39 -2.23
C GLN A 227 -12.57 -3.25 -2.87
N GLY A 228 -12.21 -4.38 -2.27
CA GLY A 228 -11.31 -5.36 -2.89
C GLY A 228 -11.90 -5.98 -4.16
N ARG A 229 -13.19 -6.28 -4.15
CA ARG A 229 -13.93 -6.79 -5.34
C ARG A 229 -13.95 -5.76 -6.47
N GLU A 230 -14.18 -4.48 -6.16
CA GLU A 230 -14.16 -3.38 -7.13
C GLU A 230 -12.78 -3.22 -7.78
N ILE A 231 -11.71 -3.28 -6.98
CA ILE A 231 -10.32 -3.24 -7.46
C ILE A 231 -10.05 -4.40 -8.41
N TYR A 232 -10.42 -5.62 -8.01
CA TYR A 232 -10.25 -6.80 -8.85
C TYR A 232 -11.03 -6.70 -10.16
N GLN A 233 -12.29 -6.27 -10.10
CA GLN A 233 -13.11 -6.12 -11.32
C GLN A 233 -12.54 -5.10 -12.29
N ALA A 234 -12.00 -3.99 -11.79
CA ALA A 234 -11.44 -2.92 -12.60
C ALA A 234 -10.06 -3.26 -13.20
N ALA A 235 -9.34 -4.19 -12.61
CA ALA A 235 -8.01 -4.58 -13.05
C ALA A 235 -8.03 -5.34 -14.39
N ARG A 236 -6.92 -5.23 -15.14
CA ARG A 236 -6.71 -5.96 -16.40
C ARG A 236 -6.34 -7.42 -16.13
N GLU A 237 -6.58 -8.28 -17.11
CA GLU A 237 -6.04 -9.64 -17.14
C GLU A 237 -4.53 -9.62 -17.45
N PRO A 238 -3.75 -10.60 -16.94
CA PRO A 238 -4.18 -11.69 -16.07
C PRO A 238 -4.30 -11.25 -14.61
N LYS A 239 -5.35 -11.69 -13.94
CA LYS A 239 -5.62 -11.35 -12.54
C LYS A 239 -6.23 -12.51 -11.76
N VAL A 240 -5.94 -12.55 -10.46
CA VAL A 240 -6.48 -13.53 -9.50
C VAL A 240 -7.10 -12.80 -8.32
N PHE A 241 -8.20 -13.33 -7.79
CA PHE A 241 -8.78 -12.89 -6.53
C PHE A 241 -8.69 -14.00 -5.50
N LEU A 242 -8.08 -13.71 -4.36
CA LEU A 242 -8.04 -14.61 -3.21
C LEU A 242 -8.92 -14.04 -2.09
N GLU A 243 -10.04 -14.72 -1.82
CA GLU A 243 -10.87 -14.43 -0.68
C GLU A 243 -10.34 -15.14 0.57
N LEU A 244 -10.22 -14.39 1.66
CA LEU A 244 -9.86 -14.90 2.98
C LEU A 244 -11.05 -14.72 3.94
N THR A 245 -11.00 -15.42 5.07
CA THR A 245 -11.88 -15.21 6.23
C THR A 245 -11.13 -14.48 7.34
N GLY A 246 -11.87 -13.94 8.33
CA GLY A 246 -11.29 -13.20 9.46
C GLY A 246 -11.31 -11.68 9.25
N ASP A 247 -10.86 -10.93 10.26
CA ASP A 247 -10.81 -9.47 10.24
C ASP A 247 -9.60 -8.94 9.46
N HIS A 248 -9.46 -7.61 9.38
CA HIS A 248 -8.39 -6.92 8.65
C HIS A 248 -6.97 -7.38 9.06
N ASN A 249 -6.76 -7.72 10.32
CA ASN A 249 -5.45 -8.05 10.85
C ASN A 249 -5.21 -9.56 10.99
N SER A 250 -6.25 -10.34 11.19
CA SER A 250 -6.16 -11.79 11.44
C SER A 250 -6.34 -12.64 10.18
N GLY A 251 -6.91 -12.08 9.10
CA GLY A 251 -7.28 -12.83 7.90
C GLY A 251 -6.14 -13.68 7.33
N VAL A 252 -4.94 -13.12 7.17
CA VAL A 252 -3.77 -13.88 6.70
C VAL A 252 -3.36 -14.99 7.67
N ILE A 253 -3.35 -14.69 8.98
CA ILE A 253 -2.93 -15.65 10.01
C ILE A 253 -3.88 -16.83 10.06
N GLN A 254 -5.19 -16.58 10.02
CA GLN A 254 -6.22 -17.63 10.05
C GLN A 254 -6.23 -18.50 8.79
N ASN A 255 -5.80 -17.97 7.66
CA ASN A 255 -5.79 -18.65 6.37
C ASN A 255 -4.37 -18.97 5.86
N MET A 256 -3.37 -19.02 6.72
CA MET A 256 -1.94 -19.09 6.35
C MET A 256 -1.61 -20.18 5.34
N ALA A 257 -2.20 -21.36 5.44
CA ALA A 257 -1.94 -22.48 4.52
C ALA A 257 -2.45 -22.17 3.10
N VAL A 258 -3.70 -21.73 2.98
CA VAL A 258 -4.31 -21.36 1.68
C VAL A 258 -3.61 -20.13 1.11
N TYR A 259 -3.35 -19.12 1.91
CA TYR A 259 -2.64 -17.92 1.52
C TYR A 259 -1.24 -18.25 0.94
N THR A 260 -0.47 -19.09 1.63
CA THR A 260 0.87 -19.48 1.20
C THR A 260 0.84 -20.26 -0.12
N GLU A 261 -0.11 -21.18 -0.25
CA GLU A 261 -0.25 -22.02 -1.46
C GLU A 261 -0.70 -21.19 -2.67
N GLU A 262 -1.69 -20.32 -2.51
CA GLU A 262 -2.18 -19.50 -3.61
C GLU A 262 -1.14 -18.43 -4.05
N LEU A 263 -0.38 -17.87 -3.10
CA LEU A 263 0.78 -17.01 -3.44
C LEU A 263 1.81 -17.79 -4.26
N ARG A 264 2.15 -19.03 -3.85
CA ARG A 264 3.11 -19.85 -4.57
C ARG A 264 2.62 -20.13 -5.99
N LYS A 265 1.36 -20.56 -6.15
CA LYS A 265 0.75 -20.81 -7.46
C LYS A 265 0.83 -19.57 -8.35
N PHE A 266 0.36 -18.42 -7.84
CA PHE A 266 0.38 -17.16 -8.58
C PHE A 266 1.79 -16.75 -9.03
N LEU A 267 2.77 -16.88 -8.15
CA LEU A 267 4.15 -16.46 -8.43
C LEU A 267 4.91 -17.45 -9.35
N THR A 268 4.48 -18.72 -9.44
CA THR A 268 5.14 -19.72 -10.28
C THR A 268 4.41 -20.03 -11.60
N ASP A 269 3.20 -19.51 -11.75
CA ASP A 269 2.39 -19.72 -12.97
C ASP A 269 3.00 -18.97 -14.16
N LYS A 270 3.57 -19.72 -15.08
CA LYS A 270 4.18 -19.19 -16.31
C LYS A 270 3.18 -18.61 -17.31
N THR A 271 1.88 -18.86 -17.13
CA THR A 271 0.82 -18.26 -17.95
C THR A 271 0.47 -16.84 -17.52
N MET A 272 0.84 -16.48 -16.29
CA MET A 272 0.72 -15.13 -15.73
C MET A 272 1.82 -14.21 -16.28
N THR A 273 1.68 -13.78 -17.53
CA THR A 273 2.62 -12.85 -18.18
C THR A 273 1.99 -11.49 -18.41
N SER A 274 2.81 -10.45 -18.33
CA SER A 274 2.38 -9.07 -18.66
C SER A 274 1.83 -9.00 -20.09
N ARG A 275 0.67 -8.36 -20.27
CA ARG A 275 0.02 -8.20 -21.57
C ARG A 275 0.17 -6.81 -22.21
N CYS A 276 0.83 -5.89 -21.56
CA CYS A 276 1.12 -4.58 -22.14
C CYS A 276 2.49 -4.61 -22.86
N HIS A 277 2.63 -5.41 -23.90
CA HIS A 277 3.77 -5.32 -24.81
C HIS A 277 3.42 -4.34 -25.92
N GLY A 278 4.13 -3.22 -25.99
CA GLY A 278 4.14 -2.33 -27.15
C GLY A 278 3.45 -0.99 -26.96
N ALA A 279 4.04 -0.12 -26.15
CA ALA A 279 4.11 1.30 -26.41
C ALA A 279 5.54 1.71 -26.03
N GLY A 280 6.48 1.41 -26.92
CA GLY A 280 7.81 1.99 -26.93
C GLY A 280 7.75 3.42 -27.41
#